data_4478ef5dc8cbb6b0d2dce4e2b8b69077
#
_entry.id   4478ef5dc8cbb6b0d2dce4e2b8b69077
#
_cell.length_a   1.000
_cell.length_b   1.000
_cell.length_c   1.000
_cell.angle_alpha   90.00
_cell.angle_beta   90.00
_cell.angle_gamma   90.00
#
_symmetry.space_group_name_H-M   'P 1'
#
loop_
_entity.id
_entity.type
_entity.pdbx_description
1 polymer ?
#
loop_
_entity_poly.entity_id
_entity_poly.type
_entity_poly.pdbx_seq_one_letter_code
_entity_poly.pdbx_strand_id
1 'polypeptide(L)'
;GDYIMPYLGASPDSVRNGKINYLINGDMMIDQRLEGAAYDAGDNNDDVYTLDQWIILSESNDGVDVSRDTTVPSSGAINSIKLDLEIANEMFGICQIIENKNCRDIIGQEVTLSFQAKVSNARIGDIRAYILAWDGTADSVTSDVVATWNDDANPTFATNWTAENTGADLGVGTSFAKFSVTGTIDTSSTANVAVFI
;
A
#
# COMPACT_ATOMS: atom_id res chain seq x y z
N GLY A 1 7.10 1.38 15.68
CA GLY A 1 6.93 0.91 14.31
C GLY A 1 5.49 0.57 14.00
N ASP A 2 5.04 0.93 12.81
CA ASP A 2 3.68 0.72 12.34
C ASP A 2 3.62 -0.52 11.46
N TYR A 3 2.47 -1.21 11.40
CA TYR A 3 2.40 -2.54 10.81
C TYR A 3 1.19 -2.66 9.87
N ILE A 4 1.42 -3.10 8.64
CA ILE A 4 0.41 -3.23 7.59
C ILE A 4 0.47 -4.62 6.93
N MET A 5 -0.70 -5.20 6.68
CA MET A 5 -0.87 -6.43 5.91
C MET A 5 -2.01 -6.25 4.89
N PRO A 6 -1.69 -5.89 3.66
CA PRO A 6 -2.70 -5.60 2.65
C PRO A 6 -3.25 -6.84 1.92
N TYR A 7 -4.48 -6.72 1.49
CA TYR A 7 -5.18 -7.66 0.62
C TYR A 7 -6.08 -6.89 -0.34
N LEU A 8 -5.97 -7.16 -1.62
CA LEU A 8 -6.88 -6.65 -2.64
C LEU A 8 -7.65 -7.82 -3.28
N GLY A 9 -8.95 -7.80 -3.21
CA GLY A 9 -9.80 -8.85 -3.76
C GLY A 9 -11.09 -8.32 -4.35
N ALA A 10 -11.69 -9.07 -5.27
CA ALA A 10 -12.98 -8.74 -5.85
C ALA A 10 -14.13 -8.84 -4.83
N SER A 11 -15.17 -8.03 -5.04
CA SER A 11 -16.39 -8.06 -4.23
C SER A 11 -17.07 -9.45 -4.24
N PRO A 12 -17.79 -9.82 -3.15
CA PRO A 12 -18.48 -11.12 -3.04
C PRO A 12 -19.50 -11.42 -4.16
N ASP A 13 -19.97 -10.40 -4.87
CA ASP A 13 -20.96 -10.56 -5.95
C ASP A 13 -20.36 -11.01 -7.28
N SER A 14 -19.05 -11.07 -7.41
CA SER A 14 -18.42 -11.68 -8.57
C SER A 14 -18.56 -13.21 -8.49
N VAL A 15 -19.31 -13.80 -9.42
CA VAL A 15 -19.69 -15.22 -9.50
C VAL A 15 -18.50 -16.17 -9.77
N ARG A 16 -17.32 -15.88 -9.28
CA ARG A 16 -16.21 -16.82 -9.29
C ARG A 16 -15.95 -17.29 -7.87
N ASN A 17 -16.15 -18.57 -7.65
CA ASN A 17 -15.92 -19.30 -6.40
C ASN A 17 -14.44 -19.30 -5.99
N GLY A 18 -13.92 -18.15 -5.60
CA GLY A 18 -12.55 -18.02 -5.08
C GLY A 18 -12.23 -16.55 -4.84
N LYS A 19 -11.83 -16.21 -3.63
CA LYS A 19 -11.24 -14.91 -3.34
C LYS A 19 -9.86 -14.88 -4.00
N ILE A 20 -9.71 -14.14 -5.08
CA ILE A 20 -8.41 -13.93 -5.72
C ILE A 20 -7.73 -12.77 -5.00
N ASN A 21 -6.54 -13.01 -4.49
CA ASN A 21 -5.67 -11.95 -4.03
C ASN A 21 -4.78 -11.51 -5.21
N TYR A 22 -4.89 -10.26 -5.60
CA TYR A 22 -4.09 -9.67 -6.68
C TYR A 22 -2.76 -9.11 -6.17
N LEU A 23 -2.61 -8.95 -4.85
CA LEU A 23 -1.36 -8.49 -4.25
C LEU A 23 -0.40 -9.66 -4.06
N ILE A 24 0.85 -9.42 -4.42
CA ILE A 24 1.96 -10.36 -4.23
C ILE A 24 2.63 -10.02 -2.92
N ASN A 25 3.05 -11.05 -2.18
CA ASN A 25 3.73 -10.88 -0.88
C ASN A 25 2.92 -10.00 0.12
N GLY A 26 1.59 -10.12 0.10
CA GLY A 26 0.73 -9.38 1.03
C GLY A 26 0.83 -9.83 2.49
N ASP A 27 1.43 -10.99 2.72
CA ASP A 27 1.75 -11.56 4.04
C ASP A 27 3.19 -11.28 4.49
N MET A 28 3.94 -10.48 3.73
CA MET A 28 5.32 -10.04 4.01
C MET A 28 6.31 -11.19 4.24
N MET A 29 6.07 -12.34 3.61
CA MET A 29 6.90 -13.54 3.77
C MET A 29 8.23 -13.42 3.04
N ILE A 30 8.26 -12.73 1.89
CA ILE A 30 9.41 -12.65 1.00
C ILE A 30 10.15 -11.34 1.26
N ASP A 31 11.41 -11.48 1.63
CA ASP A 31 12.33 -10.38 1.88
C ASP A 31 13.73 -10.82 1.39
N GLN A 32 13.94 -10.73 0.07
CA GLN A 32 15.18 -11.13 -0.57
C GLN A 32 16.27 -10.06 -0.54
N ARG A 33 15.90 -8.82 -0.26
CA ARG A 33 16.82 -7.68 -0.30
C ARG A 33 17.62 -7.56 0.98
N LEU A 34 16.96 -7.78 2.13
CA LEU A 34 17.52 -7.49 3.45
C LEU A 34 17.62 -8.70 4.35
N GLU A 35 16.97 -9.81 3.99
CA GLU A 35 16.96 -11.05 4.78
C GLU A 35 16.55 -10.83 6.26
N GLY A 36 15.65 -9.87 6.50
CA GLY A 36 15.15 -9.51 7.83
C GLY A 36 15.88 -8.35 8.51
N ALA A 37 16.93 -7.79 7.91
CA ALA A 37 17.50 -6.53 8.37
C ALA A 37 16.58 -5.34 8.06
N ALA A 38 16.79 -4.20 8.69
CA ALA A 38 16.10 -2.96 8.32
C ALA A 38 16.68 -2.35 7.04
N TYR A 39 15.84 -1.78 6.23
CA TYR A 39 16.22 -0.83 5.20
C TYR A 39 16.52 0.48 5.92
N ASP A 40 17.80 0.76 6.08
CA ASP A 40 18.37 1.79 6.94
C ASP A 40 18.85 3.00 6.12
N ALA A 41 19.31 4.01 6.83
CA ALA A 41 19.84 5.27 6.33
C ALA A 41 20.70 5.15 5.07
N GLY A 42 20.40 5.95 4.07
CA GLY A 42 21.08 6.00 2.79
C GLY A 42 20.57 5.02 1.74
N ASP A 43 19.85 3.98 2.14
CA ASP A 43 19.23 3.03 1.22
C ASP A 43 17.71 3.23 1.14
N ASN A 44 17.12 3.91 2.12
CA ASN A 44 15.69 4.15 2.25
C ASN A 44 15.29 5.48 1.60
N ASN A 45 15.54 5.57 0.34
CA ASN A 45 15.10 6.72 -0.45
C ASN A 45 13.62 6.58 -0.81
N ASP A 46 12.99 7.72 -1.07
CA ASP A 46 11.70 7.76 -1.74
C ASP A 46 11.73 6.94 -3.04
N ASP A 47 10.61 6.27 -3.34
CA ASP A 47 10.39 5.53 -4.58
C ASP A 47 11.29 4.28 -4.76
N VAL A 48 11.66 3.60 -3.69
CA VAL A 48 12.46 2.37 -3.77
C VAL A 48 11.72 1.13 -3.29
N TYR A 49 12.06 -0.01 -3.91
CA TYR A 49 11.59 -1.31 -3.46
C TYR A 49 12.24 -1.70 -2.13
N THR A 50 11.41 -2.09 -1.18
CA THR A 50 11.81 -2.60 0.14
C THR A 50 11.57 -4.10 0.25
N LEU A 51 10.57 -4.58 0.98
CA LEU A 51 10.15 -5.99 0.89
C LEU A 51 9.69 -6.29 -0.55
N ASP A 52 9.84 -7.55 -0.96
CA ASP A 52 9.55 -7.92 -2.33
C ASP A 52 8.16 -7.46 -2.79
N GLN A 53 8.12 -6.75 -3.92
CA GLN A 53 6.96 -6.12 -4.54
C GLN A 53 6.43 -4.85 -3.85
N TRP A 54 6.95 -4.46 -2.70
CA TRP A 54 6.52 -3.25 -1.98
C TRP A 54 7.51 -2.11 -2.15
N ILE A 55 6.98 -0.94 -2.45
CA ILE A 55 7.70 0.31 -2.66
C ILE A 55 7.39 1.20 -1.46
N ILE A 56 8.40 1.78 -0.84
CA ILE A 56 8.22 2.88 0.10
C ILE A 56 8.13 4.19 -0.67
N LEU A 57 7.23 5.06 -0.26
CA LEU A 57 7.13 6.44 -0.72
C LEU A 57 7.18 7.34 0.50
N SER A 58 7.96 8.40 0.44
CA SER A 58 8.11 9.35 1.55
C SER A 58 8.36 10.77 1.04
N GLU A 59 8.07 11.75 1.88
CA GLU A 59 8.27 13.16 1.55
C GLU A 59 9.76 13.51 1.45
N SER A 60 10.59 12.80 2.17
CA SER A 60 12.06 12.98 2.13
C SER A 60 12.79 11.65 2.09
N ASN A 61 14.03 11.69 1.67
CA ASN A 61 14.92 10.55 1.74
C ASN A 61 15.27 10.25 3.21
N ASP A 62 15.41 8.97 3.54
CA ASP A 62 15.86 8.54 4.85
C ASP A 62 14.92 8.94 6.00
N GLY A 63 13.62 8.98 5.71
CA GLY A 63 12.60 9.34 6.70
C GLY A 63 11.97 8.15 7.42
N VAL A 64 12.02 6.96 6.82
CA VAL A 64 11.31 5.77 7.28
C VAL A 64 12.12 4.50 7.07
N ASP A 65 12.50 3.83 8.14
CA ASP A 65 13.07 2.49 8.07
C ASP A 65 12.01 1.43 7.80
N VAL A 66 12.25 0.59 6.82
CA VAL A 66 11.35 -0.51 6.46
C VAL A 66 11.97 -1.85 6.80
N SER A 67 11.25 -2.72 7.50
CA SER A 67 11.72 -4.06 7.81
C SER A 67 10.58 -5.08 7.84
N ARG A 68 10.95 -6.35 7.68
CA ARG A 68 10.06 -7.45 8.00
C ARG A 68 10.08 -7.71 9.50
N ASP A 69 8.92 -7.84 10.10
CA ASP A 69 8.76 -8.04 11.55
C ASP A 69 7.85 -9.24 11.84
N THR A 70 8.03 -9.83 13.01
CA THR A 70 7.21 -10.94 13.51
C THR A 70 6.10 -10.52 14.46
N THR A 71 5.95 -9.22 14.68
CA THR A 71 4.81 -8.65 15.40
C THR A 71 3.60 -8.66 14.49
N VAL A 72 2.67 -9.55 14.74
CA VAL A 72 1.55 -9.85 13.84
C VAL A 72 0.22 -9.85 14.58
N PRO A 73 -0.91 -9.64 13.87
CA PRO A 73 -2.22 -9.85 14.45
C PRO A 73 -2.43 -11.33 14.79
N SER A 74 -3.34 -11.61 15.72
CA SER A 74 -3.67 -12.97 16.17
C SER A 74 -4.38 -13.84 15.11
N SER A 75 -4.54 -13.34 13.90
CA SER A 75 -5.32 -13.95 12.81
C SER A 75 -4.54 -14.95 11.93
N GLY A 76 -3.38 -15.44 12.39
CA GLY A 76 -2.61 -16.47 11.67
C GLY A 76 -1.55 -15.93 10.70
N ALA A 77 -1.33 -14.64 10.66
CA ALA A 77 -0.18 -14.06 9.96
C ALA A 77 1.14 -14.46 10.65
N ILE A 78 2.21 -14.55 9.88
CA ILE A 78 3.55 -14.91 10.40
C ILE A 78 4.46 -13.69 10.40
N ASN A 79 4.30 -12.80 9.43
CA ASN A 79 5.08 -11.57 9.32
C ASN A 79 4.18 -10.37 9.04
N SER A 80 4.74 -9.20 9.26
CA SER A 80 4.21 -7.89 8.88
C SER A 80 5.34 -7.03 8.32
N ILE A 81 5.00 -5.97 7.62
CA ILE A 81 5.92 -4.87 7.35
C ILE A 81 5.92 -3.94 8.56
N LYS A 82 7.10 -3.56 9.02
CA LYS A 82 7.31 -2.52 10.03
C LYS A 82 7.84 -1.29 9.32
N LEU A 83 7.19 -0.17 9.56
CA LEU A 83 7.60 1.15 9.13
C LEU A 83 7.99 1.94 10.39
N ASP A 84 9.26 2.29 10.50
CA ASP A 84 9.81 2.98 11.67
C ASP A 84 10.21 4.39 11.27
N LEU A 85 9.44 5.36 11.75
CA LEU A 85 9.61 6.75 11.38
C LEU A 85 10.81 7.35 12.13
N GLU A 86 11.80 7.84 11.39
CA GLU A 86 13.00 8.46 11.92
C GLU A 86 12.92 9.98 11.98
N ILE A 87 12.18 10.58 11.07
CA ILE A 87 11.97 12.03 10.99
C ILE A 87 10.57 12.37 11.50
N ALA A 88 10.47 13.30 12.45
CA ALA A 88 9.18 13.73 12.97
C ALA A 88 8.38 14.51 11.91
N ASN A 89 7.08 14.23 11.84
CA ASN A 89 6.12 14.81 10.90
C ASN A 89 6.37 14.44 9.42
N GLU A 90 7.09 13.36 9.18
CA GLU A 90 7.27 12.82 7.82
C GLU A 90 5.98 12.17 7.33
N MET A 91 5.61 12.47 6.08
CA MET A 91 4.54 11.79 5.37
C MET A 91 5.13 10.67 4.52
N PHE A 92 4.53 9.50 4.60
CA PHE A 92 5.02 8.30 3.93
C PHE A 92 3.90 7.30 3.67
N GLY A 93 4.19 6.30 2.87
CA GLY A 93 3.29 5.18 2.62
C GLY A 93 3.96 4.06 1.85
N ILE A 94 3.27 2.95 1.71
CA ILE A 94 3.71 1.81 0.91
C ILE A 94 2.81 1.63 -0.30
N CYS A 95 3.42 1.27 -1.41
CA CYS A 95 2.72 1.07 -2.68
C CYS A 95 3.04 -0.30 -3.26
N GLN A 96 2.06 -0.92 -3.91
CA GLN A 96 2.28 -2.04 -4.80
C GLN A 96 1.56 -1.81 -6.12
N ILE A 97 2.31 -1.92 -7.22
CA ILE A 97 1.78 -1.77 -8.58
C ILE A 97 1.53 -3.16 -9.16
N ILE A 98 0.32 -3.36 -9.69
CA ILE A 98 -0.10 -4.60 -10.32
C ILE A 98 0.11 -4.47 -11.83
N GLU A 99 0.87 -5.39 -12.43
CA GLU A 99 1.12 -5.42 -13.86
C GLU A 99 -0.17 -5.50 -14.70
N ASN A 100 -0.16 -4.89 -15.87
CA ASN A 100 -1.31 -4.86 -16.79
C ASN A 100 -1.96 -6.23 -16.98
N LYS A 101 -1.17 -7.25 -17.26
CA LYS A 101 -1.68 -8.61 -17.50
C LYS A 101 -2.42 -9.20 -16.29
N ASN A 102 -2.06 -8.76 -15.08
CA ASN A 102 -2.58 -9.29 -13.82
C ASN A 102 -3.80 -8.52 -13.31
N CYS A 103 -4.04 -7.29 -13.80
CA CYS A 103 -5.18 -6.48 -13.36
C CYS A 103 -6.35 -6.44 -14.35
N ARG A 104 -6.24 -7.07 -15.53
CA ARG A 104 -7.28 -7.02 -16.59
C ARG A 104 -8.67 -7.46 -16.12
N ASP A 105 -8.72 -8.46 -15.25
CA ASP A 105 -9.97 -9.04 -14.77
C ASP A 105 -10.70 -8.13 -13.78
N ILE A 106 -10.01 -7.14 -13.20
CA ILE A 106 -10.59 -6.21 -12.23
C ILE A 106 -10.91 -4.84 -12.81
N ILE A 107 -10.51 -4.56 -14.03
CA ILE A 107 -10.90 -3.31 -14.71
C ILE A 107 -12.42 -3.29 -14.91
N GLY A 108 -13.07 -2.23 -14.47
CA GLY A 108 -14.52 -2.09 -14.47
C GLY A 108 -15.23 -2.83 -13.33
N GLN A 109 -14.50 -3.47 -12.43
CA GLN A 109 -15.08 -4.20 -11.31
C GLN A 109 -14.92 -3.42 -10.01
N GLU A 110 -15.85 -3.64 -9.08
CA GLU A 110 -15.69 -3.21 -7.71
C GLU A 110 -14.69 -4.14 -7.00
N VAL A 111 -13.66 -3.55 -6.42
CA VAL A 111 -12.62 -4.26 -5.68
C VAL A 111 -12.46 -3.68 -4.27
N THR A 112 -12.00 -4.52 -3.36
CA THR A 112 -11.77 -4.12 -1.97
C THR A 112 -10.32 -4.39 -1.59
N LEU A 113 -9.59 -3.33 -1.21
CA LEU A 113 -8.33 -3.43 -0.50
C LEU A 113 -8.64 -3.63 0.99
N SER A 114 -8.11 -4.70 1.58
CA SER A 114 -8.22 -4.92 3.02
C SER A 114 -6.89 -5.31 3.62
N PHE A 115 -6.63 -4.82 4.82
CA PHE A 115 -5.37 -5.06 5.54
C PHE A 115 -5.60 -5.01 7.04
N GLN A 116 -4.61 -5.45 7.80
CA GLN A 116 -4.57 -5.26 9.24
C GLN A 116 -3.41 -4.34 9.59
N ALA A 117 -3.66 -3.36 10.43
CA ALA A 117 -2.68 -2.36 10.82
C ALA A 117 -2.78 -2.01 12.29
N LYS A 118 -1.69 -1.51 12.84
CA LYS A 118 -1.63 -0.80 14.11
C LYS A 118 -0.52 0.25 14.03
N VAL A 119 -0.59 1.25 14.87
CA VAL A 119 0.49 2.21 15.12
C VAL A 119 1.17 1.92 16.47
N SER A 120 2.41 2.33 16.62
CA SER A 120 3.15 2.13 17.87
C SER A 120 2.67 3.07 18.98
N ASN A 121 2.24 4.26 18.60
CA ASN A 121 1.69 5.27 19.51
C ASN A 121 0.66 6.15 18.77
N ALA A 122 -0.14 6.89 19.53
CA ALA A 122 -1.22 7.74 18.98
C ALA A 122 -0.72 9.08 18.38
N ARG A 123 0.54 9.18 18.00
CA ARG A 123 1.11 10.40 17.38
C ARG A 123 1.10 10.35 15.85
N ILE A 124 0.85 9.19 15.27
CA ILE A 124 0.58 9.11 13.84
C ILE A 124 -0.80 9.70 13.63
N GLY A 125 -0.86 10.70 12.78
CA GLY A 125 -2.08 11.40 12.42
C GLY A 125 -3.00 10.52 11.57
N ASP A 126 -3.26 10.93 10.35
CA ASP A 126 -4.12 10.20 9.43
C ASP A 126 -3.41 9.01 8.77
N ILE A 127 -4.05 7.84 8.78
CA ILE A 127 -3.69 6.74 7.89
C ILE A 127 -4.80 6.57 6.86
N ARG A 128 -4.46 6.64 5.59
CA ARG A 128 -5.38 6.54 4.47
C ARG A 128 -4.98 5.39 3.56
N ALA A 129 -5.93 4.86 2.79
CA ALA A 129 -5.66 3.81 1.83
C ALA A 129 -6.37 4.09 0.51
N TYR A 130 -5.70 3.74 -0.59
CA TYR A 130 -6.17 4.03 -1.94
C TYR A 130 -6.03 2.82 -2.84
N ILE A 131 -6.98 2.71 -3.74
CA ILE A 131 -6.92 1.90 -4.94
C ILE A 131 -6.74 2.89 -6.08
N LEU A 132 -5.67 2.74 -6.86
CA LEU A 132 -5.27 3.68 -7.90
C LEU A 132 -5.36 3.01 -9.27
N ALA A 133 -5.85 3.73 -10.25
CA ALA A 133 -5.85 3.35 -11.66
C ALA A 133 -4.84 4.19 -12.44
N TRP A 134 -4.07 3.55 -13.32
CA TRP A 134 -3.12 4.16 -14.23
C TRP A 134 -3.69 4.20 -15.65
N ASP A 135 -3.79 5.37 -16.26
CA ASP A 135 -4.30 5.58 -17.62
C ASP A 135 -3.21 5.84 -18.69
N GLY A 136 -1.95 5.75 -18.29
CA GLY A 136 -0.81 5.88 -19.20
C GLY A 136 -0.49 4.60 -19.98
N THR A 137 0.71 4.51 -20.53
CA THR A 137 1.17 3.32 -21.24
C THR A 137 1.27 2.13 -20.29
N ALA A 138 0.71 0.98 -20.69
CA ALA A 138 0.73 -0.25 -19.93
C ALA A 138 2.16 -0.65 -19.52
N ASP A 139 2.33 -0.97 -18.24
CA ASP A 139 3.60 -1.37 -17.61
C ASP A 139 4.76 -0.35 -17.75
N SER A 140 4.44 0.90 -18.18
CA SER A 140 5.37 2.03 -18.17
C SER A 140 4.93 3.05 -17.12
N VAL A 141 4.63 2.54 -15.93
CA VAL A 141 4.14 3.33 -14.79
C VAL A 141 5.28 4.05 -14.08
N THR A 142 4.97 5.18 -13.45
CA THR A 142 5.86 5.78 -12.44
C THR A 142 5.64 5.08 -11.10
N SER A 143 6.72 4.70 -10.43
CA SER A 143 6.70 4.07 -9.12
C SER A 143 6.29 5.06 -8.02
N ASP A 144 6.73 6.31 -8.12
CA ASP A 144 6.22 7.39 -7.30
C ASP A 144 4.80 7.77 -7.73
N VAL A 145 3.81 7.33 -6.95
CA VAL A 145 2.39 7.61 -7.22
C VAL A 145 1.93 8.91 -6.58
N VAL A 146 2.74 9.56 -5.73
CA VAL A 146 2.39 10.78 -5.02
C VAL A 146 3.12 11.98 -5.61
N ALA A 147 2.38 12.94 -6.17
CA ALA A 147 2.96 14.20 -6.65
C ALA A 147 3.10 15.25 -5.56
N THR A 148 2.22 15.24 -4.56
CA THR A 148 2.25 16.21 -3.45
C THR A 148 1.66 15.56 -2.22
N TRP A 149 2.42 15.57 -1.16
CA TRP A 149 1.97 15.20 0.17
C TRP A 149 1.16 16.36 0.79
N ASN A 150 0.12 16.03 1.52
CA ASN A 150 -0.73 17.00 2.20
C ASN A 150 -0.95 16.54 3.64
N ASP A 151 -0.53 17.34 4.60
CA ASP A 151 -0.69 17.08 6.02
C ASP A 151 -2.20 17.00 6.38
N ASP A 152 -2.59 15.95 7.09
CA ASP A 152 -3.96 15.64 7.49
C ASP A 152 -5.01 15.67 6.34
N ALA A 153 -4.57 15.44 5.10
CA ALA A 153 -5.43 15.49 3.92
C ALA A 153 -5.08 14.41 2.88
N ASN A 154 -5.88 14.30 1.83
CA ASN A 154 -5.58 13.40 0.73
C ASN A 154 -4.35 13.91 -0.04
N PRO A 155 -3.38 13.04 -0.39
CA PRO A 155 -2.29 13.42 -1.27
C PRO A 155 -2.83 13.76 -2.67
N THR A 156 -2.07 14.53 -3.42
CA THR A 156 -2.28 14.66 -4.87
C THR A 156 -1.47 13.57 -5.56
N PHE A 157 -2.13 12.79 -6.39
CA PHE A 157 -1.46 11.72 -7.13
C PHE A 157 -0.72 12.24 -8.36
N ALA A 158 0.33 11.53 -8.76
CA ALA A 158 1.11 11.85 -9.93
C ALA A 158 0.28 11.71 -11.22
N THR A 159 0.72 12.38 -12.28
CA THR A 159 0.04 12.36 -13.59
C THR A 159 -0.26 10.93 -14.02
N ASN A 160 -1.44 10.71 -14.55
CA ASN A 160 -2.00 9.43 -14.98
C ASN A 160 -2.43 8.49 -13.83
N TRP A 161 -2.19 8.81 -12.58
CA TRP A 161 -2.74 8.08 -11.45
C TRP A 161 -4.03 8.74 -10.93
N THR A 162 -5.09 7.96 -10.80
CA THR A 162 -6.39 8.39 -10.28
C THR A 162 -6.84 7.48 -9.15
N ALA A 163 -7.32 8.07 -8.06
CA ALA A 163 -7.89 7.29 -6.96
C ALA A 163 -9.30 6.83 -7.29
N GLU A 164 -9.56 5.55 -7.13
CA GLU A 164 -10.84 4.89 -7.39
C GLU A 164 -11.74 4.83 -6.13
N ASN A 165 -11.23 5.27 -5.00
CA ASN A 165 -11.99 5.41 -3.76
C ASN A 165 -11.74 6.77 -3.11
N THR A 166 -12.66 7.19 -2.25
CA THR A 166 -12.47 8.39 -1.45
C THR A 166 -11.52 8.11 -0.31
N GLY A 167 -10.43 8.86 -0.23
CA GLY A 167 -9.51 8.80 0.90
C GLY A 167 -10.16 9.38 2.16
N ALA A 168 -10.03 8.66 3.26
CA ALA A 168 -10.45 9.12 4.57
C ALA A 168 -9.50 8.56 5.61
N ASP A 169 -9.33 9.27 6.73
CA ASP A 169 -8.64 8.71 7.87
C ASP A 169 -9.32 7.42 8.35
N LEU A 170 -8.53 6.38 8.49
CA LEU A 170 -8.99 5.05 8.93
C LEU A 170 -9.01 4.90 10.45
N GLY A 171 -8.49 5.88 11.19
CA GLY A 171 -8.46 5.87 12.65
C GLY A 171 -7.68 4.69 13.22
N VAL A 172 -6.51 4.38 12.66
CA VAL A 172 -5.69 3.23 13.08
C VAL A 172 -5.17 3.46 14.50
N GLY A 173 -5.52 2.54 15.40
CA GLY A 173 -5.12 2.60 16.80
C GLY A 173 -3.88 1.74 17.11
N THR A 174 -3.52 1.67 18.40
CA THR A 174 -2.32 0.96 18.87
C THR A 174 -2.48 -0.56 18.98
N SER A 175 -3.65 -1.09 18.65
CA SER A 175 -3.92 -2.53 18.56
C SER A 175 -4.26 -2.90 17.12
N PHE A 176 -3.81 -4.06 16.66
CA PHE A 176 -4.18 -4.54 15.33
C PHE A 176 -5.69 -4.58 15.13
N ALA A 177 -6.12 -3.94 14.06
CA ALA A 177 -7.50 -3.97 13.59
C ALA A 177 -7.52 -4.18 12.06
N LYS A 178 -8.64 -4.67 11.56
CA LYS A 178 -8.85 -4.83 10.11
C LYS A 178 -9.48 -3.56 9.54
N PHE A 179 -8.89 -3.09 8.45
CA PHE A 179 -9.37 -1.95 7.66
C PHE A 179 -9.68 -2.39 6.24
N SER A 180 -10.55 -1.67 5.57
CA SER A 180 -10.83 -1.89 4.16
C SER A 180 -11.34 -0.63 3.48
N VAL A 181 -10.96 -0.47 2.22
CA VAL A 181 -11.50 0.52 1.30
C VAL A 181 -11.98 -0.18 0.04
N THR A 182 -13.04 0.33 -0.56
CA THR A 182 -13.65 -0.24 -1.76
C THR A 182 -13.75 0.83 -2.84
N GLY A 183 -13.44 0.47 -4.07
CA GLY A 183 -13.54 1.34 -5.24
C GLY A 183 -13.89 0.53 -6.48
N THR A 184 -14.44 1.20 -7.48
CA THR A 184 -14.70 0.60 -8.80
C THR A 184 -13.63 1.09 -9.76
N ILE A 185 -12.83 0.16 -10.29
CA ILE A 185 -11.75 0.49 -11.23
C ILE A 185 -12.37 1.06 -12.52
N ASP A 186 -11.93 2.25 -12.91
CA ASP A 186 -12.39 2.88 -14.15
C ASP A 186 -12.05 2.02 -15.38
N THR A 187 -12.98 1.98 -16.34
CA THR A 187 -12.81 1.31 -17.63
C THR A 187 -12.16 2.20 -18.69
N SER A 188 -12.12 3.51 -18.47
CA SER A 188 -11.55 4.48 -19.39
C SER A 188 -10.03 4.45 -19.35
N SER A 189 -9.44 3.69 -20.28
CA SER A 189 -7.99 3.67 -20.51
C SER A 189 -7.15 3.07 -19.36
N THR A 190 -7.73 2.48 -18.33
CA THR A 190 -6.96 1.87 -17.25
C THR A 190 -6.06 0.76 -17.78
N ALA A 191 -4.78 0.90 -17.55
CA ALA A 191 -3.76 -0.06 -17.98
C ALA A 191 -3.13 -0.82 -16.79
N ASN A 192 -2.90 -0.16 -15.68
CA ASN A 192 -2.41 -0.79 -14.45
C ASN A 192 -3.25 -0.36 -13.25
N VAL A 193 -3.16 -1.11 -12.18
CA VAL A 193 -3.79 -0.81 -10.90
C VAL A 193 -2.71 -0.80 -9.82
N ALA A 194 -2.82 0.07 -8.84
CA ALA A 194 -1.95 0.04 -7.68
C ALA A 194 -2.75 0.14 -6.38
N VAL A 195 -2.13 -0.24 -5.29
CA VAL A 195 -2.60 0.07 -3.94
C VAL A 195 -1.58 0.95 -3.26
N PHE A 196 -2.06 1.89 -2.47
CA PHE A 196 -1.25 2.80 -1.67
C PHE A 196 -1.87 2.95 -0.28
N ILE A 197 -1.05 2.80 0.76
CA ILE A 197 -1.47 2.86 2.17
C ILE A 197 -0.51 3.76 2.93
#